data_94d92c2444b8a6727a09da5718756a59
#
_entry.id   94d92c2444b8a6727a09da5718756a59
#
_cell.length_a   1.000
_cell.length_b   1.000
_cell.length_c   1.000
_cell.angle_alpha   90.00
_cell.angle_beta   90.00
_cell.angle_gamma   90.00
#
_symmetry.space_group_name_H-M   'P 1'
#
loop_
_entity.id
_entity.type
_entity.pdbx_description
1 polymer ?
#
loop_
_entity_poly.entity_id
_entity_poly.type
_entity_poly.pdbx_seq_one_letter_code
_entity_poly.pdbx_strand_id
1 'polypeptide(L)'
;MKKLVITHGKILLLAIAALVGFNYGCEVQENFEYQEAGIESQLGISAWDYIKTSDSLSMFESAIARAELQSLFNDNSVRTYIAPTNMAFQDYLTANGYGSIDDVPLPILRNVLKYHVVNEKVVFTDPELFENNKPLPYTTENGQVMYLSHDTNFIGLINQGTGKQWSITSSNLETLDDALHVVGSIVYFSAPQNDLNVPDPTVQTDTIFPLFDTYINGGTQSGANFGTDVLLKVKNVDGGDYDRKAYLMFDLNDFDKEGVITDIRLELAVKFTHAKGVAMDLYAVQDTLWTEMGLTWDNATAPSTPPISTLTTTKVDVFDFNITEYINEIGAQQKISLMLDGEAGSNETDEFGSKENADFNPPMLIATLGSGNSFLTLAVNNGFSVQKGETYVWNEQVLKIEGASPSDIIYTIEEVPTNGWLITGAQTLQVGDKFTQQDIDLMNVLYINNGNGTEDRLLLSAKDRVGSEINPFEVIATIE
;
A
#
# COMPACT_ATOMS: atom_id res chain seq x y z
N MET A 1 59.06 54.58 23.01
CA MET A 1 57.63 54.74 23.36
C MET A 1 56.69 55.04 22.20
N LYS A 2 57.10 55.65 21.10
CA LYS A 2 56.20 55.96 19.96
C LYS A 2 55.75 54.75 19.08
N LYS A 3 56.51 53.63 19.05
CA LYS A 3 56.14 52.44 18.26
C LYS A 3 55.09 51.57 18.93
N LEU A 4 54.93 51.60 20.27
CA LEU A 4 53.99 50.77 21.03
C LEU A 4 52.56 51.32 20.94
N VAL A 5 52.39 52.64 20.86
CA VAL A 5 51.08 53.30 20.78
C VAL A 5 50.40 53.07 19.42
N ILE A 6 51.18 52.98 18.33
CA ILE A 6 50.65 52.77 16.99
C ILE A 6 50.15 51.34 16.79
N THR A 7 50.79 50.36 17.48
CA THR A 7 50.38 48.94 17.42
C THR A 7 49.07 48.69 18.16
N HIS A 8 48.87 49.34 19.32
CA HIS A 8 47.64 49.22 20.08
C HIS A 8 46.45 49.92 19.42
N GLY A 9 46.68 51.07 18.77
CA GLY A 9 45.63 51.74 18.02
C GLY A 9 45.15 50.95 16.78
N LYS A 10 46.03 50.22 16.08
CA LYS A 10 45.69 49.36 14.94
C LYS A 10 44.95 48.10 15.39
N ILE A 11 45.31 47.52 16.51
CA ILE A 11 44.63 46.35 17.08
C ILE A 11 43.23 46.75 17.60
N LEU A 12 43.10 47.94 18.21
CA LEU A 12 41.82 48.45 18.66
C LEU A 12 40.87 48.78 17.48
N LEU A 13 41.40 49.36 16.40
CA LEU A 13 40.62 49.61 15.19
C LEU A 13 40.20 48.32 14.45
N LEU A 14 41.04 47.30 14.43
CA LEU A 14 40.69 45.96 13.92
C LEU A 14 39.66 45.23 14.79
N ALA A 15 39.76 45.39 16.12
CA ALA A 15 38.78 44.81 17.05
C ALA A 15 37.40 45.50 16.92
N ILE A 16 37.37 46.84 16.75
CA ILE A 16 36.14 47.60 16.52
C ILE A 16 35.54 47.27 15.16
N ALA A 17 36.36 47.13 14.10
CA ALA A 17 35.88 46.72 12.78
C ALA A 17 35.33 45.27 12.79
N ALA A 18 35.92 44.34 13.56
CA ALA A 18 35.40 42.98 13.73
C ALA A 18 34.08 42.98 14.54
N LEU A 19 33.97 43.79 15.58
CA LEU A 19 32.73 43.94 16.37
C LEU A 19 31.58 44.57 15.56
N VAL A 20 31.88 45.53 14.67
CA VAL A 20 30.87 46.12 13.79
C VAL A 20 30.51 45.15 12.66
N GLY A 21 31.46 44.38 12.14
CA GLY A 21 31.22 43.36 11.13
C GLY A 21 30.34 42.20 11.63
N PHE A 22 30.45 41.84 12.94
CA PHE A 22 29.61 40.82 13.53
C PHE A 22 28.16 41.27 13.81
N ASN A 23 27.93 42.60 13.91
CA ASN A 23 26.57 43.12 14.12
C ASN A 23 25.78 43.34 12.81
N TYR A 24 26.43 43.26 11.62
CA TYR A 24 25.74 43.27 10.33
C TYR A 24 25.48 41.86 9.75
N GLY A 25 25.92 40.83 10.47
CA GLY A 25 25.73 39.42 10.04
C GLY A 25 24.55 38.68 10.64
N CYS A 26 23.75 39.34 11.48
CA CYS A 26 22.46 38.87 11.95
C CYS A 26 21.44 39.97 11.76
N GLU A 27 21.10 40.33 10.56
CA GLU A 27 19.69 40.61 10.36
C GLU A 27 18.99 39.28 10.64
N VAL A 28 18.41 39.17 11.82
CA VAL A 28 17.25 38.29 12.04
C VAL A 28 16.38 38.61 10.84
N GLN A 29 16.22 37.63 9.98
CA GLN A 29 15.26 37.69 8.90
C GLN A 29 13.95 38.06 9.57
N GLU A 30 13.63 39.38 9.54
CA GLU A 30 12.38 39.91 10.08
C GLU A 30 11.31 39.07 9.40
N ASN A 31 10.64 38.29 10.22
CA ASN A 31 9.42 37.65 9.91
C ASN A 31 9.24 37.58 8.39
N PHE A 32 9.53 36.43 7.81
CA PHE A 32 8.57 36.00 6.85
C PHE A 32 7.27 36.05 7.65
N GLU A 33 6.57 37.19 7.68
CA GLU A 33 5.15 37.11 7.59
C GLU A 33 4.98 36.11 6.50
N TYR A 34 4.55 34.92 6.88
CA TYR A 34 3.87 34.03 5.99
C TYR A 34 2.74 34.92 5.47
N GLN A 35 3.06 35.72 4.45
CA GLN A 35 2.02 36.11 3.54
C GLN A 35 1.55 34.75 3.11
N GLU A 36 0.45 34.30 3.72
CA GLU A 36 -0.47 33.49 2.98
C GLU A 36 -0.37 34.12 1.59
N ALA A 37 0.45 33.53 0.72
CA ALA A 37 0.35 33.82 -0.68
C ALA A 37 -1.10 33.56 -0.85
N GLY A 38 -1.90 34.62 -0.97
CA GLY A 38 -3.33 34.49 -1.13
C GLY A 38 -3.49 33.74 -2.45
N ILE A 39 -3.22 32.47 -2.35
CA ILE A 39 -3.81 31.49 -3.20
C ILE A 39 -5.23 31.71 -2.79
N GLU A 40 -5.95 32.45 -3.66
CA GLU A 40 -7.39 32.49 -3.55
C GLU A 40 -7.79 31.03 -3.62
N SER A 41 -7.80 30.35 -2.45
CA SER A 41 -8.33 29.01 -2.31
C SER A 41 -9.80 29.02 -2.77
N GLN A 42 -10.43 30.20 -2.66
CA GLN A 42 -11.79 30.44 -3.09
C GLN A 42 -11.82 30.82 -4.58
N LEU A 43 -12.24 29.87 -5.39
CA LEU A 43 -12.34 30.04 -6.84
C LEU A 43 -13.51 30.93 -7.26
N GLY A 44 -14.49 31.20 -6.36
CA GLY A 44 -15.67 32.02 -6.63
C GLY A 44 -16.62 31.45 -7.69
N ILE A 45 -16.43 30.20 -8.10
CA ILE A 45 -17.26 29.46 -9.06
C ILE A 45 -17.62 28.09 -8.48
N SER A 46 -18.62 27.43 -9.06
CA SER A 46 -19.00 26.06 -8.65
C SER A 46 -17.91 25.05 -9.03
N ALA A 47 -17.89 23.89 -8.36
CA ALA A 47 -17.00 22.79 -8.72
C ALA A 47 -17.20 22.36 -10.17
N TRP A 48 -18.45 22.29 -10.62
CA TRP A 48 -18.78 21.96 -12.01
C TRP A 48 -18.23 22.99 -13.02
N ASP A 49 -18.35 24.28 -12.73
CA ASP A 49 -17.81 25.33 -13.61
C ASP A 49 -16.27 25.28 -13.66
N TYR A 50 -15.63 25.00 -12.53
CA TYR A 50 -14.17 24.81 -12.52
C TYR A 50 -13.75 23.62 -13.38
N ILE A 51 -14.42 22.47 -13.24
CA ILE A 51 -14.15 21.27 -14.03
C ILE A 51 -14.28 21.59 -15.54
N LYS A 52 -15.35 22.27 -15.96
CA LYS A 52 -15.58 22.64 -17.37
C LYS A 52 -14.55 23.61 -17.94
N THR A 53 -13.97 24.46 -17.12
CA THR A 53 -12.98 25.46 -17.56
C THR A 53 -11.55 24.98 -17.53
N SER A 54 -11.30 23.82 -16.93
CA SER A 54 -9.97 23.25 -16.78
C SER A 54 -9.63 22.29 -17.91
N ASP A 55 -8.70 22.66 -18.80
CA ASP A 55 -8.24 21.79 -19.90
C ASP A 55 -7.73 20.43 -19.40
N SER A 56 -7.12 20.39 -18.22
CA SER A 56 -6.58 19.16 -17.61
C SER A 56 -7.65 18.20 -17.06
N LEU A 57 -8.90 18.65 -16.95
CA LEU A 57 -10.04 17.89 -16.42
C LEU A 57 -11.12 17.59 -17.49
N SER A 58 -10.84 17.84 -18.77
CA SER A 58 -11.83 17.67 -19.85
C SER A 58 -12.33 16.23 -20.00
N MET A 59 -11.50 15.22 -19.69
CA MET A 59 -11.95 13.83 -19.66
C MET A 59 -12.85 13.54 -18.45
N PHE A 60 -12.59 14.17 -17.31
CA PHE A 60 -13.46 14.09 -16.15
C PHE A 60 -14.83 14.72 -16.42
N GLU A 61 -14.87 15.91 -17.05
CA GLU A 61 -16.10 16.53 -17.53
C GLU A 61 -16.89 15.59 -18.46
N SER A 62 -16.20 15.02 -19.47
CA SER A 62 -16.82 14.09 -20.43
C SER A 62 -17.38 12.85 -19.74
N ALA A 63 -16.65 12.30 -18.76
CA ALA A 63 -17.09 11.15 -17.98
C ALA A 63 -18.34 11.45 -17.14
N ILE A 64 -18.38 12.61 -16.46
CA ILE A 64 -19.54 13.07 -15.69
C ILE A 64 -20.75 13.27 -16.62
N ALA A 65 -20.55 13.88 -17.77
CA ALA A 65 -21.61 14.12 -18.77
C ALA A 65 -22.18 12.78 -19.29
N ARG A 66 -21.33 11.84 -19.65
CA ARG A 66 -21.75 10.51 -20.12
C ARG A 66 -22.47 9.71 -19.04
N ALA A 67 -22.02 9.84 -17.79
CA ALA A 67 -22.65 9.17 -16.65
C ALA A 67 -24.00 9.79 -16.22
N GLU A 68 -24.36 10.95 -16.78
CA GLU A 68 -25.54 11.75 -16.40
C GLU A 68 -25.51 12.18 -14.93
N LEU A 69 -24.31 12.47 -14.40
CA LEU A 69 -24.09 12.84 -13.00
C LEU A 69 -23.85 14.35 -12.80
N GLN A 70 -24.13 15.20 -13.80
CA GLN A 70 -23.89 16.64 -13.69
C GLN A 70 -24.61 17.28 -12.46
N SER A 71 -25.79 16.77 -12.11
CA SER A 71 -26.51 17.23 -10.93
C SER A 71 -25.75 16.98 -9.64
N LEU A 72 -25.01 15.88 -9.54
CA LEU A 72 -24.19 15.54 -8.38
C LEU A 72 -23.03 16.54 -8.17
N PHE A 73 -22.57 17.18 -9.24
CA PHE A 73 -21.46 18.15 -9.22
C PHE A 73 -21.94 19.60 -9.22
N ASN A 74 -23.26 19.85 -9.21
CA ASN A 74 -23.82 21.19 -9.32
C ASN A 74 -25.11 21.37 -8.48
N ASP A 75 -25.35 20.50 -7.51
CA ASP A 75 -26.45 20.71 -6.55
C ASP A 75 -25.99 21.63 -5.39
N ASN A 76 -26.87 21.90 -4.44
CA ASN A 76 -26.56 22.74 -3.28
C ASN A 76 -26.02 21.94 -2.08
N SER A 77 -25.61 20.70 -2.29
CA SER A 77 -25.03 19.86 -1.22
C SER A 77 -23.55 20.17 -1.06
N VAL A 78 -23.11 20.27 0.18
CA VAL A 78 -21.70 20.50 0.50
C VAL A 78 -20.91 19.22 0.33
N ARG A 79 -19.90 19.22 -0.54
CA ARG A 79 -19.12 18.01 -0.90
C ARG A 79 -17.64 18.31 -1.10
N THR A 80 -16.90 17.24 -1.24
CA THR A 80 -15.52 17.28 -1.73
C THR A 80 -15.40 16.42 -2.98
N TYR A 81 -14.84 17.00 -4.03
CA TYR A 81 -14.62 16.35 -5.31
C TYR A 81 -13.16 16.00 -5.47
N ILE A 82 -12.87 14.74 -5.68
CA ILE A 82 -11.54 14.25 -6.05
C ILE A 82 -11.51 14.20 -7.58
N ALA A 83 -10.83 15.14 -8.21
CA ALA A 83 -10.87 15.36 -9.65
C ALA A 83 -9.66 14.71 -10.36
N PRO A 84 -9.85 13.58 -11.07
CA PRO A 84 -8.79 12.94 -11.83
C PRO A 84 -8.43 13.75 -13.09
N THR A 85 -7.13 13.88 -13.35
CA THR A 85 -6.65 14.52 -14.59
C THR A 85 -6.94 13.68 -15.82
N ASN A 86 -6.79 14.29 -17.02
CA ASN A 86 -6.89 13.57 -18.28
C ASN A 86 -5.92 12.38 -18.36
N MET A 87 -4.70 12.53 -17.83
CA MET A 87 -3.73 11.43 -17.77
C MET A 87 -4.22 10.30 -16.90
N ALA A 88 -4.84 10.59 -15.75
CA ALA A 88 -5.43 9.59 -14.88
C ALA A 88 -6.50 8.74 -15.60
N PHE A 89 -7.32 9.36 -16.43
CA PHE A 89 -8.30 8.64 -17.26
C PHE A 89 -7.63 7.80 -18.35
N GLN A 90 -6.61 8.33 -19.03
CA GLN A 90 -5.88 7.57 -20.06
C GLN A 90 -5.23 6.32 -19.48
N ASP A 91 -4.58 6.44 -18.32
CA ASP A 91 -3.98 5.32 -17.63
C ASP A 91 -5.03 4.28 -17.21
N TYR A 92 -6.15 4.73 -16.66
CA TYR A 92 -7.27 3.86 -16.28
C TYR A 92 -7.84 3.10 -17.48
N LEU A 93 -8.10 3.79 -18.59
CA LEU A 93 -8.62 3.18 -19.81
C LEU A 93 -7.65 2.13 -20.35
N THR A 94 -6.36 2.46 -20.40
CA THR A 94 -5.31 1.55 -20.87
C THR A 94 -5.21 0.31 -19.97
N ALA A 95 -5.18 0.51 -18.65
CA ALA A 95 -5.06 -0.58 -17.68
C ALA A 95 -6.25 -1.56 -17.73
N ASN A 96 -7.44 -1.08 -18.10
CA ASN A 96 -8.67 -1.89 -18.19
C ASN A 96 -9.03 -2.32 -19.61
N GLY A 97 -8.19 -2.03 -20.62
CA GLY A 97 -8.40 -2.42 -22.00
C GLY A 97 -9.53 -1.66 -22.72
N TYR A 98 -9.93 -0.48 -22.22
CA TYR A 98 -10.90 0.39 -22.87
C TYR A 98 -10.21 1.33 -23.86
N GLY A 99 -10.79 1.50 -25.05
CA GLY A 99 -10.28 2.41 -26.08
C GLY A 99 -10.64 3.89 -25.81
N SER A 100 -11.75 4.10 -25.09
CA SER A 100 -12.27 5.44 -24.77
C SER A 100 -13.19 5.40 -23.54
N ILE A 101 -13.57 6.57 -23.01
CA ILE A 101 -14.59 6.67 -21.94
C ILE A 101 -15.91 6.02 -22.37
N ASP A 102 -16.25 6.06 -23.66
CA ASP A 102 -17.49 5.48 -24.20
C ASP A 102 -17.52 3.95 -24.13
N ASP A 103 -16.38 3.30 -24.06
CA ASP A 103 -16.27 1.85 -23.95
C ASP A 103 -16.45 1.35 -22.51
N VAL A 104 -16.32 2.23 -21.52
CA VAL A 104 -16.52 1.88 -20.10
C VAL A 104 -18.02 1.60 -19.89
N PRO A 105 -18.44 0.44 -19.36
CA PRO A 105 -19.83 0.19 -18.99
C PRO A 105 -20.39 1.30 -18.09
N LEU A 106 -21.55 1.84 -18.45
CA LEU A 106 -22.12 3.02 -17.76
C LEU A 106 -22.26 2.85 -16.24
N PRO A 107 -22.72 1.71 -15.70
CA PRO A 107 -22.80 1.52 -14.26
C PRO A 107 -21.39 1.49 -13.59
N ILE A 108 -20.39 0.94 -14.25
CA ILE A 108 -18.99 0.97 -13.75
C ILE A 108 -18.49 2.41 -13.72
N LEU A 109 -18.71 3.17 -14.79
CA LEU A 109 -18.34 4.59 -14.85
C LEU A 109 -19.01 5.41 -13.74
N ARG A 110 -20.30 5.17 -13.51
CA ARG A 110 -21.07 5.82 -12.43
C ARG A 110 -20.48 5.49 -11.06
N ASN A 111 -20.18 4.23 -10.80
CA ASN A 111 -19.57 3.81 -9.54
C ASN A 111 -18.21 4.46 -9.32
N VAL A 112 -17.33 4.48 -10.33
CA VAL A 112 -16.03 5.15 -10.27
C VAL A 112 -16.22 6.62 -9.93
N LEU A 113 -17.07 7.35 -10.65
CA LEU A 113 -17.30 8.77 -10.42
C LEU A 113 -17.91 9.06 -9.05
N LYS A 114 -18.85 8.25 -8.58
CA LYS A 114 -19.44 8.37 -7.25
C LYS A 114 -18.43 8.14 -6.12
N TYR A 115 -17.43 7.27 -6.31
CA TYR A 115 -16.34 7.12 -5.33
C TYR A 115 -15.46 8.37 -5.24
N HIS A 116 -15.38 9.18 -6.29
CA HIS A 116 -14.64 10.45 -6.31
C HIS A 116 -15.40 11.62 -5.68
N VAL A 117 -16.56 11.38 -5.08
CA VAL A 117 -17.38 12.38 -4.40
C VAL A 117 -17.54 12.02 -2.93
N VAL A 118 -16.95 12.81 -2.06
CA VAL A 118 -17.07 12.70 -0.59
C VAL A 118 -18.24 13.56 -0.13
N ASN A 119 -19.09 13.00 0.75
CA ASN A 119 -20.38 13.59 1.16
C ASN A 119 -20.26 14.71 2.21
N GLU A 120 -19.10 15.31 2.34
CA GLU A 120 -18.83 16.46 3.20
C GLU A 120 -17.66 17.29 2.66
N LYS A 121 -17.55 18.55 3.10
CA LYS A 121 -16.43 19.42 2.73
C LYS A 121 -15.21 19.07 3.56
N VAL A 122 -14.12 18.71 2.90
CA VAL A 122 -12.84 18.36 3.52
C VAL A 122 -11.76 19.24 2.93
N VAL A 123 -11.10 20.00 3.77
CA VAL A 123 -9.91 20.79 3.42
C VAL A 123 -8.76 20.39 4.35
N PHE A 124 -7.54 20.28 3.82
CA PHE A 124 -6.38 19.82 4.57
C PHE A 124 -5.85 20.86 5.58
N THR A 125 -6.49 22.01 5.66
CA THR A 125 -6.28 23.01 6.71
C THR A 125 -7.21 22.82 7.90
N ASP A 126 -8.19 21.92 7.85
CA ASP A 126 -9.05 21.60 8.98
C ASP A 126 -8.20 21.05 10.14
N PRO A 127 -8.41 21.56 11.36
CA PRO A 127 -7.57 21.19 12.51
C PRO A 127 -7.52 19.69 12.77
N GLU A 128 -8.61 18.97 12.54
CA GLU A 128 -8.69 17.53 12.78
C GLU A 128 -7.77 16.75 11.83
N LEU A 129 -7.74 17.10 10.55
CA LEU A 129 -6.82 16.53 9.56
C LEU A 129 -5.40 17.01 9.76
N PHE A 130 -5.23 18.31 10.08
CA PHE A 130 -3.94 18.95 10.18
C PHE A 130 -3.14 18.50 11.41
N GLU A 131 -3.80 18.42 12.58
CA GLU A 131 -3.13 18.13 13.86
C GLU A 131 -2.83 16.64 14.06
N ASN A 132 -3.69 15.76 13.56
CA ASN A 132 -3.59 14.34 13.89
C ASN A 132 -2.73 13.55 12.91
N ASN A 133 -2.51 14.02 11.68
CA ASN A 133 -1.78 13.32 10.61
C ASN A 133 -2.14 11.82 10.53
N LYS A 134 -3.43 11.51 10.70
CA LYS A 134 -3.96 10.15 10.64
C LYS A 134 -5.02 10.06 9.55
N PRO A 135 -5.13 8.91 8.86
CA PRO A 135 -6.21 8.70 7.92
C PRO A 135 -7.57 8.81 8.62
N LEU A 136 -8.39 9.78 8.22
CA LEU A 136 -9.77 9.93 8.68
C LEU A 136 -10.74 9.35 7.65
N PRO A 137 -11.77 8.60 8.07
CA PRO A 137 -12.73 7.98 7.18
C PRO A 137 -13.82 8.96 6.75
N TYR A 138 -14.08 9.05 5.47
CA TYR A 138 -15.16 9.86 4.88
C TYR A 138 -16.03 9.01 3.97
N THR A 139 -17.34 9.14 4.08
CA THR A 139 -18.27 8.40 3.22
C THR A 139 -18.34 9.03 1.84
N THR A 140 -18.24 8.21 0.81
CA THR A 140 -18.36 8.63 -0.58
C THR A 140 -19.77 8.35 -1.12
N GLU A 141 -20.12 8.97 -2.25
CA GLU A 141 -21.46 8.86 -2.87
C GLU A 141 -21.79 7.44 -3.33
N ASN A 142 -20.81 6.56 -3.55
CA ASN A 142 -21.08 5.14 -3.84
C ASN A 142 -21.27 4.27 -2.58
N GLY A 143 -21.21 4.87 -1.38
CA GLY A 143 -21.40 4.19 -0.10
C GLY A 143 -20.14 3.59 0.52
N GLN A 144 -19.00 3.64 -0.17
CA GLN A 144 -17.72 3.21 0.39
C GLN A 144 -17.05 4.34 1.18
N VAL A 145 -16.01 3.98 1.94
CA VAL A 145 -15.21 4.93 2.71
C VAL A 145 -13.96 5.33 1.92
N MET A 146 -13.62 6.62 1.96
CA MET A 146 -12.34 7.16 1.52
C MET A 146 -11.58 7.68 2.73
N TYR A 147 -10.33 7.26 2.90
CA TYR A 147 -9.47 7.76 3.97
C TYR A 147 -8.64 8.93 3.46
N LEU A 148 -8.75 10.09 4.12
CA LEU A 148 -7.97 11.28 3.79
C LEU A 148 -7.01 11.62 4.92
N SER A 149 -5.79 12.01 4.56
CA SER A 149 -4.72 12.43 5.47
C SER A 149 -3.70 13.26 4.70
N HIS A 150 -2.62 13.65 5.34
CA HIS A 150 -1.47 14.25 4.67
C HIS A 150 -0.16 13.61 5.15
N ASP A 151 0.90 13.75 4.37
CA ASP A 151 2.25 13.36 4.78
C ASP A 151 2.93 14.46 5.64
N THR A 152 4.17 14.22 6.04
CA THR A 152 4.97 15.18 6.82
C THR A 152 5.31 16.46 6.06
N ASN A 153 5.12 16.50 4.75
CA ASN A 153 5.30 17.67 3.87
C ASN A 153 3.96 18.34 3.53
N PHE A 154 2.88 17.96 4.20
CA PHE A 154 1.52 18.44 3.97
C PHE A 154 0.96 18.12 2.56
N ILE A 155 1.49 17.09 1.90
CA ILE A 155 0.89 16.57 0.68
C ILE A 155 -0.32 15.73 1.07
N GLY A 156 -1.49 16.06 0.54
CA GLY A 156 -2.71 15.31 0.78
C GLY A 156 -2.58 13.88 0.25
N LEU A 157 -3.07 12.92 1.04
CA LEU A 157 -3.04 11.49 0.76
C LEU A 157 -4.45 10.92 0.78
N ILE A 158 -4.71 10.00 -0.13
CA ILE A 158 -5.94 9.22 -0.20
C ILE A 158 -5.61 7.78 0.13
N ASN A 159 -6.38 7.16 1.03
CA ASN A 159 -6.27 5.77 1.47
C ASN A 159 -4.87 5.42 2.02
N GLN A 160 -4.27 6.34 2.78
CA GLN A 160 -3.00 6.09 3.48
C GLN A 160 -3.14 4.90 4.46
N GLY A 161 -2.14 4.03 4.46
CA GLY A 161 -2.13 2.85 5.33
C GLY A 161 -3.04 1.71 4.85
N THR A 162 -3.54 1.78 3.62
CA THR A 162 -4.29 0.72 2.97
C THR A 162 -3.44 0.00 1.91
N GLY A 163 -3.99 -1.02 1.26
CA GLY A 163 -3.31 -1.75 0.19
C GLY A 163 -2.90 -0.87 -1.01
N LYS A 164 -3.59 0.25 -1.24
CA LYS A 164 -3.26 1.22 -2.28
C LYS A 164 -3.47 2.64 -1.80
N GLN A 165 -2.44 3.46 -1.92
CA GLN A 165 -2.43 4.87 -1.54
C GLN A 165 -2.20 5.75 -2.77
N TRP A 166 -2.78 6.95 -2.78
CA TRP A 166 -2.57 7.97 -3.80
C TRP A 166 -2.21 9.30 -3.17
N SER A 167 -1.44 10.12 -3.90
CA SER A 167 -1.15 11.50 -3.52
C SER A 167 -2.03 12.48 -4.28
N ILE A 168 -2.45 13.52 -3.60
CA ILE A 168 -3.17 14.64 -4.19
C ILE A 168 -2.14 15.59 -4.85
N THR A 169 -2.37 15.97 -6.09
CA THR A 169 -1.47 16.87 -6.84
C THR A 169 -1.77 18.35 -6.61
N SER A 170 -3.05 18.70 -6.39
CA SER A 170 -3.47 20.03 -5.98
C SER A 170 -4.61 19.92 -4.98
N SER A 171 -4.41 20.48 -3.80
CA SER A 171 -5.37 20.39 -2.70
C SER A 171 -6.04 21.74 -2.42
N ASN A 172 -7.16 21.69 -1.70
CA ASN A 172 -7.86 22.86 -1.13
C ASN A 172 -8.29 23.90 -2.18
N LEU A 173 -8.72 23.44 -3.36
CA LEU A 173 -9.41 24.32 -4.29
C LEU A 173 -10.85 24.48 -3.78
N GLU A 174 -11.09 25.56 -3.04
CA GLU A 174 -12.41 25.85 -2.50
C GLU A 174 -13.28 26.54 -3.56
N THR A 175 -14.37 25.91 -3.91
CA THR A 175 -15.43 26.46 -4.76
C THR A 175 -16.40 27.27 -3.91
N LEU A 176 -17.58 27.61 -4.42
CA LEU A 176 -18.54 28.43 -3.65
C LEU A 176 -18.88 27.81 -2.29
N ASP A 177 -19.18 26.51 -2.27
CA ASP A 177 -19.60 25.81 -1.05
C ASP A 177 -18.79 24.51 -0.81
N ASP A 178 -18.05 24.03 -1.80
CA ASP A 178 -17.40 22.72 -1.86
C ASP A 178 -15.88 22.83 -1.73
N ALA A 179 -15.22 21.68 -1.69
CA ALA A 179 -13.78 21.53 -1.89
C ALA A 179 -13.49 20.67 -3.12
N LEU A 180 -12.37 20.92 -3.81
CA LEU A 180 -11.92 20.11 -4.93
C LEU A 180 -10.42 19.83 -4.77
N HIS A 181 -10.06 18.59 -4.96
CA HIS A 181 -8.68 18.11 -4.94
C HIS A 181 -8.35 17.40 -6.25
N VAL A 182 -7.26 17.79 -6.91
CA VAL A 182 -6.85 17.19 -8.18
C VAL A 182 -5.90 16.03 -7.92
N VAL A 183 -6.11 14.92 -8.63
CA VAL A 183 -5.31 13.69 -8.52
C VAL A 183 -4.80 13.23 -9.88
N GLY A 184 -3.62 12.61 -9.88
CA GLY A 184 -2.99 12.06 -11.08
C GLY A 184 -3.42 10.63 -11.42
N SER A 185 -4.39 10.06 -10.71
CA SER A 185 -4.89 8.70 -10.93
C SER A 185 -6.38 8.61 -10.69
N ILE A 186 -7.06 7.65 -11.30
CA ILE A 186 -8.38 7.22 -10.84
C ILE A 186 -8.19 6.52 -9.50
N VAL A 187 -8.90 7.01 -8.48
CA VAL A 187 -8.88 6.40 -7.15
C VAL A 187 -10.06 5.44 -6.96
N TYR A 188 -9.87 4.44 -6.15
CA TYR A 188 -10.89 3.45 -5.83
C TYR A 188 -10.78 3.05 -4.36
N PHE A 189 -11.80 2.36 -3.86
CA PHE A 189 -11.75 1.86 -2.49
C PHE A 189 -10.53 0.95 -2.31
N SER A 190 -9.83 1.15 -1.21
CA SER A 190 -8.76 0.27 -0.78
C SER A 190 -8.92 0.02 0.71
N ALA A 191 -9.04 -1.23 1.09
CA ALA A 191 -9.22 -1.61 2.47
C ALA A 191 -8.00 -1.20 3.31
N PRO A 192 -8.20 -0.69 4.53
CA PRO A 192 -7.11 -0.52 5.47
C PRO A 192 -6.37 -1.85 5.61
N GLN A 193 -5.05 -1.81 5.52
CA GLN A 193 -4.28 -2.96 5.96
C GLN A 193 -4.53 -3.12 7.46
N ASN A 194 -4.88 -4.31 7.91
CA ASN A 194 -4.89 -4.61 9.32
C ASN A 194 -3.51 -4.29 9.88
N ASP A 195 -3.49 -3.66 11.04
CA ASP A 195 -2.25 -3.58 11.79
C ASP A 195 -1.85 -5.03 12.09
N LEU A 196 -0.88 -5.54 11.34
CA LEU A 196 -0.38 -6.91 11.46
C LEU A 196 0.21 -7.21 12.85
N ASN A 197 0.35 -6.16 13.69
CA ASN A 197 0.80 -6.28 15.06
C ASN A 197 -0.35 -6.44 16.06
N VAL A 198 -1.60 -6.41 15.64
CA VAL A 198 -2.75 -6.77 16.49
C VAL A 198 -3.20 -8.18 16.10
N PRO A 199 -2.68 -9.23 16.75
CA PRO A 199 -3.14 -10.59 16.46
C PRO A 199 -4.65 -10.67 16.74
N ASP A 200 -5.40 -11.31 15.85
CA ASP A 200 -6.76 -11.74 16.15
C ASP A 200 -6.70 -12.55 17.46
N PRO A 201 -7.56 -12.28 18.45
CA PRO A 201 -7.56 -13.00 19.71
C PRO A 201 -7.76 -14.52 19.56
N THR A 202 -8.21 -14.98 18.41
CA THR A 202 -8.33 -16.41 18.05
C THR A 202 -7.09 -16.96 17.34
N VAL A 203 -6.16 -16.12 16.97
CA VAL A 203 -4.95 -16.48 16.23
C VAL A 203 -3.73 -16.16 17.09
N GLN A 204 -2.79 -17.09 17.16
CA GLN A 204 -1.51 -16.90 17.84
C GLN A 204 -0.43 -16.57 16.82
N THR A 205 0.44 -15.62 17.15
CA THR A 205 1.67 -15.41 16.39
C THR A 205 2.86 -15.95 17.15
N ASP A 206 3.82 -16.48 16.42
CA ASP A 206 5.10 -16.88 16.93
C ASP A 206 6.22 -16.32 16.07
N THR A 207 7.36 -16.02 16.66
CA THR A 207 8.44 -15.30 15.97
C THR A 207 9.78 -15.98 16.28
N ILE A 208 10.52 -16.30 15.24
CA ILE A 208 11.88 -16.81 15.36
C ILE A 208 12.86 -15.90 14.64
N PHE A 209 14.10 -15.90 15.13
CA PHE A 209 15.21 -15.12 14.60
C PHE A 209 16.16 -16.01 13.79
N PRO A 210 16.97 -15.45 12.87
CA PRO A 210 17.88 -16.27 12.11
C PRO A 210 18.99 -16.89 12.99
N LEU A 211 19.28 -18.16 12.75
CA LEU A 211 20.48 -18.79 13.26
C LEU A 211 21.72 -18.08 12.74
N PHE A 212 21.70 -17.81 11.44
CA PHE A 212 22.79 -17.13 10.72
C PHE A 212 22.19 -16.14 9.74
N ASP A 213 22.79 -14.97 9.66
CA ASP A 213 22.54 -14.00 8.60
C ASP A 213 23.86 -13.36 8.15
N THR A 214 24.02 -13.18 6.86
CA THR A 214 25.19 -12.56 6.27
C THR A 214 24.86 -12.08 4.86
N TYR A 215 25.75 -11.34 4.24
CA TYR A 215 25.72 -11.18 2.80
C TYR A 215 27.05 -11.65 2.18
N ILE A 216 27.00 -11.99 0.91
CA ILE A 216 28.17 -12.32 0.10
C ILE A 216 28.39 -11.22 -0.91
N ASN A 217 29.64 -11.00 -1.34
CA ASN A 217 30.00 -9.96 -2.29
C ASN A 217 30.93 -10.55 -3.38
N GLY A 218 30.53 -10.40 -4.62
CA GLY A 218 31.29 -10.89 -5.78
C GLY A 218 32.54 -10.07 -6.08
N GLY A 219 33.22 -10.44 -7.17
CA GLY A 219 34.39 -9.75 -7.68
C GLY A 219 35.59 -9.84 -6.74
N THR A 220 36.27 -8.74 -6.50
CA THR A 220 37.50 -8.68 -5.67
C THR A 220 37.26 -9.05 -4.20
N GLN A 221 36.03 -9.13 -3.74
CA GLN A 221 35.68 -9.50 -2.38
C GLN A 221 35.08 -10.91 -2.27
N SER A 222 35.17 -11.73 -3.32
CA SER A 222 34.47 -13.01 -3.38
C SER A 222 34.86 -14.00 -2.28
N GLY A 223 36.07 -13.93 -1.78
CA GLY A 223 36.57 -14.72 -0.63
C GLY A 223 36.33 -14.08 0.74
N ALA A 224 35.74 -12.87 0.81
CA ALA A 224 35.51 -12.21 2.09
C ALA A 224 34.20 -12.67 2.73
N ASN A 225 34.17 -12.73 4.07
CA ASN A 225 32.98 -13.00 4.87
C ASN A 225 32.47 -11.73 5.54
N PHE A 226 31.16 -11.59 5.63
CA PHE A 226 30.49 -10.41 6.17
C PHE A 226 29.51 -10.75 7.31
N GLY A 227 29.62 -11.90 7.94
CA GLY A 227 28.74 -12.37 9.01
C GLY A 227 28.76 -11.55 10.31
N THR A 228 29.61 -10.52 10.41
CA THR A 228 29.60 -9.57 11.55
C THR A 228 29.22 -8.16 11.13
N ASP A 229 28.80 -7.96 9.87
CA ASP A 229 28.36 -6.66 9.41
C ASP A 229 26.95 -6.37 10.01
N VAL A 230 26.74 -5.16 10.51
CA VAL A 230 25.45 -4.73 11.07
C VAL A 230 24.37 -4.54 10.00
N LEU A 231 24.71 -4.75 8.74
CA LEU A 231 23.79 -4.60 7.60
C LEU A 231 23.90 -5.80 6.67
N LEU A 232 22.76 -6.28 6.22
CA LEU A 232 22.62 -7.13 5.06
C LEU A 232 22.52 -6.25 3.82
N LYS A 233 23.40 -6.47 2.84
CA LYS A 233 23.46 -5.65 1.63
C LYS A 233 23.10 -6.49 0.42
N VAL A 234 22.19 -5.96 -0.40
CA VAL A 234 21.76 -6.58 -1.65
C VAL A 234 21.98 -5.61 -2.79
N LYS A 235 22.58 -6.10 -3.88
CA LYS A 235 22.80 -5.33 -5.09
C LYS A 235 23.06 -6.28 -6.24
N ASN A 236 22.29 -6.23 -7.30
CA ASN A 236 22.52 -7.05 -8.49
C ASN A 236 23.22 -6.21 -9.57
N VAL A 237 24.41 -6.66 -9.96
CA VAL A 237 25.27 -6.00 -10.97
C VAL A 237 25.70 -7.01 -12.01
N ASP A 238 25.43 -6.75 -13.28
CA ASP A 238 25.90 -7.60 -14.37
C ASP A 238 27.42 -7.70 -14.41
N GLY A 239 27.93 -8.85 -13.91
CA GLY A 239 29.31 -9.26 -14.08
C GLY A 239 30.35 -8.44 -13.33
N GLY A 240 30.02 -7.85 -12.20
CA GLY A 240 30.89 -6.89 -11.54
C GLY A 240 31.34 -7.18 -10.13
N ASP A 241 32.34 -6.43 -9.72
CA ASP A 241 32.61 -6.12 -8.33
C ASP A 241 31.37 -5.51 -7.71
N TYR A 242 31.03 -5.87 -6.47
CA TYR A 242 29.84 -5.38 -5.73
C TYR A 242 28.50 -6.04 -6.03
N ASP A 243 28.43 -7.15 -6.74
CA ASP A 243 27.25 -8.00 -6.75
C ASP A 243 27.07 -8.60 -5.34
N ARG A 244 25.93 -8.34 -4.68
CA ARG A 244 25.72 -8.69 -3.28
C ARG A 244 24.39 -9.36 -3.10
N LYS A 245 24.41 -10.47 -2.35
CA LYS A 245 23.22 -11.26 -2.02
C LYS A 245 23.21 -11.53 -0.53
N ALA A 246 22.05 -11.34 0.11
CA ALA A 246 21.91 -11.65 1.53
C ALA A 246 21.44 -13.10 1.71
N TYR A 247 21.97 -13.77 2.73
CA TYR A 247 21.66 -15.14 3.11
C TYR A 247 21.15 -15.16 4.55
N LEU A 248 20.11 -15.94 4.78
CA LEU A 248 19.42 -16.07 6.05
C LEU A 248 19.15 -17.56 6.33
N MET A 249 19.42 -18.03 7.52
CA MET A 249 19.10 -19.40 7.94
C MET A 249 18.24 -19.38 9.20
N PHE A 250 17.15 -20.13 9.17
CA PHE A 250 16.27 -20.29 10.30
C PHE A 250 16.13 -21.77 10.67
N ASP A 251 15.90 -22.06 11.97
CA ASP A 251 15.46 -23.37 12.43
C ASP A 251 13.98 -23.28 12.79
N LEU A 252 13.13 -23.98 12.04
CA LEU A 252 11.69 -23.96 12.27
C LEU A 252 11.26 -24.65 13.58
N ASN A 253 12.17 -25.43 14.19
CA ASN A 253 11.91 -25.99 15.53
C ASN A 253 11.98 -24.93 16.64
N ASP A 254 12.51 -23.76 16.36
CA ASP A 254 12.54 -22.66 17.33
C ASP A 254 11.15 -21.99 17.51
N PHE A 255 10.14 -22.37 16.71
CA PHE A 255 8.77 -22.01 17.00
C PHE A 255 8.27 -22.80 18.23
N ASP A 256 7.90 -22.06 19.26
CA ASP A 256 7.50 -22.63 20.57
C ASP A 256 6.00 -22.96 20.65
N LYS A 257 5.17 -22.31 19.80
CA LYS A 257 3.71 -22.45 19.88
C LYS A 257 3.19 -23.59 19.01
N GLU A 258 2.30 -24.34 19.57
CA GLU A 258 1.57 -25.40 18.85
C GLU A 258 0.46 -24.79 18.00
N GLY A 259 0.28 -25.29 16.79
CA GLY A 259 -0.79 -24.90 15.88
C GLY A 259 -0.45 -25.20 14.43
N VAL A 260 -1.43 -25.03 13.55
CA VAL A 260 -1.19 -25.09 12.11
C VAL A 260 -0.77 -23.73 11.63
N ILE A 261 0.38 -23.65 10.94
CA ILE A 261 0.82 -22.41 10.33
C ILE A 261 -0.15 -22.06 9.21
N THR A 262 -0.87 -20.95 9.36
CA THR A 262 -1.82 -20.43 8.38
C THR A 262 -1.21 -19.32 7.52
N ASP A 263 -0.21 -18.61 8.05
CA ASP A 263 0.58 -17.61 7.34
C ASP A 263 1.99 -17.57 7.95
N ILE A 264 3.01 -17.43 7.14
CA ILE A 264 4.39 -17.23 7.60
C ILE A 264 5.09 -16.20 6.70
N ARG A 265 5.75 -15.25 7.32
CA ARG A 265 6.39 -14.13 6.65
C ARG A 265 7.81 -13.92 7.14
N LEU A 266 8.71 -13.62 6.21
CA LEU A 266 10.03 -13.09 6.51
C LEU A 266 9.93 -11.56 6.56
N GLU A 267 10.09 -10.99 7.74
CA GLU A 267 10.12 -9.55 7.97
C GLU A 267 11.57 -9.02 7.92
N LEU A 268 11.78 -7.94 7.17
CA LEU A 268 13.08 -7.27 7.02
C LEU A 268 12.92 -5.76 7.22
N ALA A 269 13.77 -5.18 8.08
CA ALA A 269 13.82 -3.74 8.29
C ALA A 269 14.77 -3.08 7.28
N VAL A 270 14.22 -2.32 6.35
CA VAL A 270 14.98 -1.57 5.33
C VAL A 270 15.61 -0.35 5.95
N LYS A 271 16.94 -0.25 5.88
CA LYS A 271 17.69 0.94 6.28
C LYS A 271 17.92 1.91 5.12
N PHE A 272 18.13 1.39 3.93
CA PHE A 272 18.36 2.17 2.72
C PHE A 272 17.72 1.49 1.51
N THR A 273 17.06 2.26 0.69
CA THR A 273 16.54 1.88 -0.62
C THR A 273 16.45 3.10 -1.54
N HIS A 274 16.18 2.90 -2.81
CA HIS A 274 16.01 3.96 -3.79
C HIS A 274 14.54 4.42 -3.88
N ALA A 275 14.32 5.72 -4.03
CA ALA A 275 12.97 6.32 -4.06
C ALA A 275 12.05 5.78 -5.17
N LYS A 276 12.61 5.30 -6.28
CA LYS A 276 11.84 4.63 -7.35
C LYS A 276 11.48 3.18 -7.04
N GLY A 277 11.99 2.65 -5.94
CA GLY A 277 11.86 1.26 -5.56
C GLY A 277 12.94 0.36 -6.15
N VAL A 278 13.26 -0.71 -5.41
CA VAL A 278 14.14 -1.79 -5.86
C VAL A 278 13.35 -3.09 -5.77
N ALA A 279 13.22 -3.78 -6.89
CA ALA A 279 12.58 -5.09 -6.90
C ALA A 279 13.53 -6.12 -6.26
N MET A 280 12.96 -6.91 -5.35
CA MET A 280 13.67 -7.92 -4.56
C MET A 280 13.04 -9.28 -4.76
N ASP A 281 13.86 -10.27 -5.01
CA ASP A 281 13.47 -11.67 -5.14
C ASP A 281 14.05 -12.50 -3.98
N LEU A 282 13.19 -13.22 -3.31
CA LEU A 282 13.53 -14.15 -2.25
C LEU A 282 13.55 -15.58 -2.81
N TYR A 283 14.63 -16.28 -2.62
CA TYR A 283 14.85 -17.64 -3.11
C TYR A 283 15.08 -18.62 -1.96
N ALA A 284 14.68 -19.86 -2.17
CA ALA A 284 15.11 -20.98 -1.34
C ALA A 284 16.52 -21.43 -1.72
N VAL A 285 17.32 -21.81 -0.73
CA VAL A 285 18.65 -22.40 -0.90
C VAL A 285 18.64 -23.80 -0.26
N GLN A 286 19.05 -24.83 -0.99
CA GLN A 286 19.02 -26.20 -0.48
C GLN A 286 20.10 -26.48 0.58
N ASP A 287 21.20 -25.74 0.56
CA ASP A 287 22.26 -25.87 1.54
C ASP A 287 21.86 -25.24 2.88
N THR A 288 21.74 -26.04 3.90
CA THR A 288 21.46 -25.66 5.30
C THR A 288 22.65 -25.94 6.22
N LEU A 289 23.86 -26.15 5.66
CA LEU A 289 25.06 -26.52 6.42
C LEU A 289 26.08 -25.36 6.49
N TRP A 290 25.87 -24.28 5.76
CA TRP A 290 26.73 -23.12 5.84
C TRP A 290 26.70 -22.47 7.23
N THR A 291 27.76 -21.79 7.60
CA THR A 291 27.86 -21.04 8.85
C THR A 291 28.08 -19.56 8.56
N GLU A 292 27.63 -18.72 9.46
CA GLU A 292 27.68 -17.26 9.32
C GLU A 292 29.09 -16.74 9.01
N MET A 293 30.10 -17.26 9.74
CA MET A 293 31.50 -16.87 9.57
C MET A 293 32.20 -17.63 8.44
N GLY A 294 31.55 -18.61 7.82
CA GLY A 294 32.13 -19.44 6.78
C GLY A 294 31.61 -19.14 5.37
N LEU A 295 30.46 -18.53 5.23
CA LEU A 295 29.87 -18.27 3.93
C LEU A 295 30.52 -17.09 3.22
N THR A 296 30.91 -17.33 1.96
CA THR A 296 31.53 -16.34 1.06
C THR A 296 30.91 -16.50 -0.33
N TRP A 297 31.17 -15.60 -1.24
CA TRP A 297 30.72 -15.73 -2.62
C TRP A 297 31.29 -16.99 -3.30
N ASP A 298 32.56 -17.32 -3.01
CA ASP A 298 33.25 -18.44 -3.64
C ASP A 298 32.71 -19.82 -3.24
N ASN A 299 32.02 -19.92 -2.08
CA ASN A 299 31.48 -21.19 -1.58
C ASN A 299 29.98 -21.24 -1.40
N ALA A 300 29.26 -20.14 -1.73
CA ALA A 300 27.82 -20.09 -1.61
C ALA A 300 27.14 -21.00 -2.63
N THR A 301 26.13 -21.75 -2.17
CA THR A 301 25.32 -22.60 -3.02
C THR A 301 24.30 -21.73 -3.79
N ALA A 302 24.16 -22.01 -5.08
CA ALA A 302 23.17 -21.33 -5.92
C ALA A 302 21.74 -21.59 -5.41
N PRO A 303 20.83 -20.61 -5.52
CA PRO A 303 19.45 -20.76 -5.09
C PRO A 303 18.64 -21.65 -6.03
N SER A 304 17.53 -22.17 -5.52
CA SER A 304 16.48 -22.81 -6.32
C SER A 304 15.68 -21.75 -7.08
N THR A 305 15.27 -22.03 -8.31
CA THR A 305 14.43 -21.13 -9.12
C THR A 305 13.10 -21.78 -9.44
N PRO A 306 12.00 -21.04 -9.56
CA PRO A 306 11.86 -19.57 -9.47
C PRO A 306 12.01 -19.04 -8.03
N PRO A 307 11.98 -17.69 -7.82
CA PRO A 307 11.88 -17.12 -6.49
C PRO A 307 10.61 -17.59 -5.79
N ILE A 308 10.67 -17.74 -4.47
CA ILE A 308 9.53 -18.16 -3.63
C ILE A 308 8.62 -16.98 -3.25
N SER A 309 9.15 -15.76 -3.28
CA SER A 309 8.39 -14.53 -3.02
C SER A 309 9.12 -13.34 -3.64
N THR A 310 8.37 -12.30 -4.02
CA THR A 310 8.92 -11.08 -4.61
C THR A 310 8.24 -9.85 -4.00
N LEU A 311 8.96 -8.74 -3.87
CA LEU A 311 8.39 -7.45 -3.48
C LEU A 311 9.25 -6.30 -4.01
N THR A 312 8.78 -5.07 -3.86
CA THR A 312 9.54 -3.87 -4.19
C THR A 312 9.66 -2.99 -2.95
N THR A 313 10.91 -2.72 -2.54
CA THR A 313 11.20 -1.79 -1.44
C THR A 313 11.18 -0.37 -1.98
N THR A 314 10.37 0.51 -1.40
CA THR A 314 10.16 1.88 -1.89
C THR A 314 10.51 2.97 -0.89
N LYS A 315 10.80 2.59 0.35
CA LYS A 315 11.08 3.51 1.47
C LYS A 315 11.83 2.80 2.60
N VAL A 316 12.36 3.57 3.52
CA VAL A 316 12.87 3.05 4.79
C VAL A 316 11.66 2.69 5.65
N ASP A 317 11.40 1.40 5.79
CA ASP A 317 10.28 0.81 6.52
C ASP A 317 10.53 -0.68 6.73
N VAL A 318 9.57 -1.38 7.32
CA VAL A 318 9.57 -2.84 7.41
C VAL A 318 8.81 -3.41 6.22
N PHE A 319 9.36 -4.45 5.61
CA PHE A 319 8.77 -5.18 4.49
C PHE A 319 8.75 -6.67 4.77
N ASP A 320 7.69 -7.34 4.35
CA ASP A 320 7.52 -8.77 4.57
C ASP A 320 7.33 -9.55 3.26
N PHE A 321 8.08 -10.64 3.14
CA PHE A 321 7.92 -11.65 2.11
C PHE A 321 7.01 -12.76 2.63
N ASN A 322 5.88 -13.00 1.99
CA ASN A 322 5.06 -14.15 2.30
C ASN A 322 5.73 -15.42 1.75
N ILE A 323 6.00 -16.38 2.63
CA ILE A 323 6.63 -17.66 2.29
C ILE A 323 5.75 -18.86 2.69
N THR A 324 4.47 -18.64 2.95
CA THR A 324 3.53 -19.66 3.41
C THR A 324 3.46 -20.87 2.46
N GLU A 325 3.35 -20.60 1.16
CA GLU A 325 3.28 -21.66 0.15
C GLU A 325 4.55 -22.52 0.16
N TYR A 326 5.72 -21.88 0.17
CA TYR A 326 7.00 -22.57 0.24
C TYR A 326 7.12 -23.45 1.49
N ILE A 327 6.75 -22.93 2.67
CA ILE A 327 6.80 -23.73 3.93
C ILE A 327 5.84 -24.92 3.87
N ASN A 328 4.65 -24.74 3.30
CA ASN A 328 3.69 -25.82 3.13
C ASN A 328 4.18 -26.91 2.16
N GLU A 329 4.91 -26.53 1.11
CA GLU A 329 5.48 -27.48 0.14
C GLU A 329 6.64 -28.31 0.72
N ILE A 330 7.53 -27.68 1.49
CA ILE A 330 8.70 -28.39 2.05
C ILE A 330 8.36 -29.26 3.27
N GLY A 331 7.18 -29.02 3.89
CA GLY A 331 6.72 -29.78 5.06
C GLY A 331 7.60 -29.56 6.29
N ALA A 332 7.78 -30.60 7.09
CA ALA A 332 8.45 -30.55 8.39
C ALA A 332 9.99 -30.47 8.30
N GLN A 333 10.55 -29.71 7.38
CA GLN A 333 11.99 -29.47 7.38
C GLN A 333 12.38 -28.65 8.62
N GLN A 334 13.46 -29.07 9.28
CA GLN A 334 13.90 -28.42 10.52
C GLN A 334 14.56 -27.08 10.26
N LYS A 335 15.35 -26.98 9.17
CA LYS A 335 16.09 -25.77 8.81
C LYS A 335 15.76 -25.33 7.39
N ILE A 336 15.64 -24.02 7.24
CA ILE A 336 15.51 -23.39 5.92
C ILE A 336 16.66 -22.41 5.72
N SER A 337 17.11 -22.33 4.48
CA SER A 337 18.10 -21.34 4.03
C SER A 337 17.48 -20.52 2.90
N LEU A 338 17.57 -19.22 3.01
CA LEU A 338 16.97 -18.25 2.11
C LEU A 338 18.04 -17.33 1.55
N MET A 339 17.86 -16.88 0.31
CA MET A 339 18.72 -15.89 -0.33
C MET A 339 17.87 -14.75 -0.89
N LEU A 340 18.26 -13.52 -0.59
CA LEU A 340 17.67 -12.31 -1.14
C LEU A 340 18.58 -11.74 -2.22
N ASP A 341 18.03 -11.46 -3.39
CA ASP A 341 18.71 -10.85 -4.52
C ASP A 341 17.90 -9.66 -5.07
N GLY A 342 18.54 -8.70 -5.68
CA GLY A 342 17.90 -7.59 -6.36
C GLY A 342 17.54 -7.93 -7.81
N GLU A 343 16.72 -7.08 -8.44
CA GLU A 343 16.41 -7.16 -9.86
C GLU A 343 17.69 -7.22 -10.71
N ALA A 344 17.74 -8.20 -11.62
CA ALA A 344 18.90 -8.48 -12.44
C ALA A 344 19.40 -7.24 -13.20
N GLY A 345 20.66 -6.89 -12.99
CA GLY A 345 21.32 -5.75 -13.65
C GLY A 345 20.82 -4.38 -13.21
N SER A 346 19.99 -4.27 -12.17
CA SER A 346 19.46 -2.97 -11.69
C SER A 346 20.56 -2.02 -11.23
N ASN A 347 21.68 -2.56 -10.74
CA ASN A 347 22.78 -1.81 -10.13
C ASN A 347 22.36 -0.93 -8.94
N GLU A 348 21.21 -1.24 -8.33
CA GLU A 348 20.65 -0.54 -7.18
C GLU A 348 20.91 -1.33 -5.91
N THR A 349 21.15 -0.62 -4.81
CA THR A 349 21.49 -1.21 -3.52
C THR A 349 20.33 -1.07 -2.57
N ASP A 350 19.98 -2.17 -1.88
CA ASP A 350 19.19 -2.15 -0.66
C ASP A 350 20.03 -2.60 0.53
N GLU A 351 19.79 -1.99 1.68
CA GLU A 351 20.42 -2.34 2.95
C GLU A 351 19.35 -2.62 3.99
N PHE A 352 19.49 -3.76 4.67
CA PHE A 352 18.61 -4.22 5.74
C PHE A 352 19.37 -4.32 7.05
N GLY A 353 18.69 -4.24 8.19
CA GLY A 353 19.28 -4.57 9.48
C GLY A 353 19.66 -6.06 9.54
N SER A 354 20.86 -6.38 10.02
CA SER A 354 21.24 -7.75 10.39
C SER A 354 20.90 -8.01 11.86
N LYS A 355 21.09 -9.23 12.34
CA LYS A 355 20.92 -9.55 13.76
C LYS A 355 21.95 -8.86 14.68
N GLU A 356 23.08 -8.36 14.14
CA GLU A 356 24.08 -7.57 14.84
C GLU A 356 23.69 -6.06 14.92
N ASN A 357 22.62 -5.65 14.25
CA ASN A 357 22.18 -4.26 14.23
C ASN A 357 21.49 -3.87 15.55
N ALA A 358 21.90 -2.75 16.14
CA ALA A 358 21.33 -2.26 17.38
C ALA A 358 20.17 -1.25 17.16
N ASP A 359 20.06 -0.69 15.96
CA ASP A 359 19.13 0.40 15.63
C ASP A 359 17.93 -0.04 14.79
N PHE A 360 18.02 -1.20 14.12
CA PHE A 360 16.97 -1.77 13.28
C PHE A 360 16.61 -3.17 13.77
N ASN A 361 15.34 -3.54 13.59
CA ASN A 361 14.92 -4.90 13.89
C ASN A 361 15.75 -5.91 13.08
N PRO A 362 16.17 -7.02 13.69
CA PRO A 362 16.81 -8.12 12.97
C PRO A 362 15.78 -8.74 11.99
N PRO A 363 16.25 -9.50 10.99
CA PRO A 363 15.38 -10.37 10.22
C PRO A 363 14.62 -11.32 11.13
N MET A 364 13.34 -11.56 10.85
CA MET A 364 12.54 -12.50 11.65
C MET A 364 11.51 -13.22 10.80
N LEU A 365 11.24 -14.47 11.13
CA LEU A 365 10.09 -15.19 10.63
C LEU A 365 8.96 -15.05 11.65
N ILE A 366 7.83 -14.55 11.17
CA ILE A 366 6.60 -14.42 11.93
C ILE A 366 5.60 -15.43 11.38
N ALA A 367 5.27 -16.43 12.18
CA ALA A 367 4.24 -17.41 11.87
C ALA A 367 2.92 -17.02 12.54
N THR A 368 1.85 -17.10 11.80
CA THR A 368 0.48 -17.04 12.32
C THR A 368 -0.04 -18.47 12.43
N LEU A 369 -0.46 -18.84 13.63
CA LEU A 369 -0.89 -20.19 13.98
C LEU A 369 -2.39 -20.19 14.21
N GLY A 370 -3.11 -20.97 13.42
CA GLY A 370 -4.53 -21.24 13.63
C GLY A 370 -4.75 -22.45 14.54
N SER A 371 -5.89 -22.52 15.21
CA SER A 371 -6.30 -23.75 15.89
C SER A 371 -6.58 -24.80 14.81
N GLY A 372 -5.84 -25.89 14.80
CA GLY A 372 -5.81 -26.91 13.75
C GLY A 372 -7.09 -27.72 13.49
N ASN A 373 -8.26 -27.22 13.90
CA ASN A 373 -9.58 -27.77 13.64
C ASN A 373 -10.56 -26.62 13.39
N SER A 374 -10.40 -25.89 12.26
CA SER A 374 -11.47 -24.99 11.85
C SER A 374 -12.55 -25.77 11.11
N PHE A 375 -13.80 -25.54 11.50
CA PHE A 375 -14.96 -25.97 10.72
C PHE A 375 -15.61 -24.72 10.18
N LEU A 376 -15.48 -24.51 8.87
CA LEU A 376 -16.17 -23.40 8.22
C LEU A 376 -17.67 -23.61 8.29
N THR A 377 -18.39 -22.57 8.67
CA THR A 377 -19.84 -22.54 8.70
C THR A 377 -20.35 -21.33 7.92
N LEU A 378 -21.26 -21.55 6.99
CA LEU A 378 -21.99 -20.48 6.28
C LEU A 378 -23.00 -19.87 7.27
N ALA A 379 -22.57 -18.85 8.02
CA ALA A 379 -23.37 -18.24 9.08
C ALA A 379 -24.44 -17.29 8.56
N VAL A 380 -24.13 -16.55 7.48
CA VAL A 380 -25.03 -15.62 6.82
C VAL A 380 -24.96 -15.80 5.31
N ASN A 381 -26.11 -15.93 4.66
CA ASN A 381 -26.28 -15.84 3.22
C ASN A 381 -27.70 -15.32 2.92
N ASN A 382 -27.88 -14.02 3.15
CA ASN A 382 -29.19 -13.37 3.00
C ASN A 382 -29.45 -12.84 1.60
N GLY A 383 -28.40 -12.78 0.74
CA GLY A 383 -28.49 -12.02 -0.49
C GLY A 383 -28.65 -10.52 -0.23
N PHE A 384 -29.02 -9.77 -1.26
CA PHE A 384 -29.19 -8.31 -1.18
C PHE A 384 -30.16 -7.80 -2.25
N SER A 385 -30.67 -6.55 -2.06
CA SER A 385 -31.46 -5.84 -3.07
C SER A 385 -30.67 -4.66 -3.62
N VAL A 386 -30.76 -4.42 -4.93
CA VAL A 386 -30.09 -3.33 -5.62
C VAL A 386 -31.02 -2.72 -6.69
N GLN A 387 -30.98 -1.40 -6.84
CA GLN A 387 -31.70 -0.72 -7.91
C GLN A 387 -31.01 -0.96 -9.27
N LYS A 388 -31.80 -0.92 -10.35
CA LYS A 388 -31.26 -1.08 -11.72
C LYS A 388 -30.16 -0.05 -12.02
N GLY A 389 -29.00 -0.54 -12.44
CA GLY A 389 -27.85 0.29 -12.78
C GLY A 389 -27.09 0.87 -11.60
N GLU A 390 -27.44 0.49 -10.37
CA GLU A 390 -26.80 0.96 -9.15
C GLU A 390 -25.82 -0.08 -8.58
N THR A 391 -25.07 0.37 -7.58
CA THR A 391 -24.04 -0.40 -6.87
C THR A 391 -24.55 -0.84 -5.51
N TYR A 392 -24.22 -2.05 -5.10
CA TYR A 392 -24.39 -2.53 -3.73
C TYR A 392 -23.06 -2.95 -3.13
N VAL A 393 -22.71 -2.39 -1.97
CA VAL A 393 -21.50 -2.72 -1.22
C VAL A 393 -21.79 -3.89 -0.30
N TRP A 394 -21.03 -4.98 -0.46
CA TRP A 394 -21.20 -6.16 0.38
C TRP A 394 -20.66 -5.92 1.80
N ASN A 395 -21.29 -6.57 2.76
CA ASN A 395 -20.89 -6.60 4.15
C ASN A 395 -21.29 -7.93 4.78
N GLU A 396 -20.98 -8.15 6.04
CA GLU A 396 -21.29 -9.39 6.78
C GLU A 396 -22.79 -9.72 6.90
N GLN A 397 -23.69 -8.78 6.62
CA GLN A 397 -25.14 -9.03 6.58
C GLN A 397 -25.59 -9.70 5.28
N VAL A 398 -24.81 -9.57 4.21
CA VAL A 398 -25.03 -10.25 2.94
C VAL A 398 -24.51 -11.67 2.98
N LEU A 399 -23.24 -11.79 3.38
CA LEU A 399 -22.52 -13.05 3.36
C LEU A 399 -21.50 -13.09 4.50
N LYS A 400 -21.55 -14.16 5.32
CA LYS A 400 -20.59 -14.39 6.37
C LYS A 400 -20.31 -15.89 6.54
N ILE A 401 -19.04 -16.23 6.48
CA ILE A 401 -18.54 -17.52 6.88
C ILE A 401 -17.75 -17.34 8.19
N GLU A 402 -17.92 -18.28 9.10
CA GLU A 402 -17.24 -18.33 10.40
C GLU A 402 -16.47 -19.65 10.54
N GLY A 403 -15.53 -19.71 11.49
CA GLY A 403 -14.73 -20.89 11.79
C GLY A 403 -13.24 -20.71 11.54
N ALA A 404 -12.83 -19.64 10.87
CA ALA A 404 -11.43 -19.23 10.69
C ALA A 404 -11.32 -17.71 10.75
N SER A 405 -10.09 -17.20 10.75
CA SER A 405 -9.85 -15.76 10.63
C SER A 405 -10.40 -15.21 9.29
N PRO A 406 -11.02 -14.03 9.27
CA PRO A 406 -11.59 -13.47 8.03
C PRO A 406 -10.61 -13.38 6.85
N SER A 407 -9.33 -13.14 7.11
CA SER A 407 -8.27 -13.15 6.08
C SER A 407 -7.94 -14.55 5.55
N ASP A 408 -8.30 -15.59 6.29
CA ASP A 408 -8.01 -16.99 5.94
C ASP A 408 -9.18 -17.69 5.28
N ILE A 409 -10.37 -17.10 5.29
CA ILE A 409 -11.54 -17.58 4.58
C ILE A 409 -11.50 -17.03 3.16
N ILE A 410 -11.22 -17.91 2.20
CA ILE A 410 -11.02 -17.55 0.79
C ILE A 410 -12.21 -18.03 -0.01
N TYR A 411 -12.93 -17.09 -0.62
CA TYR A 411 -13.98 -17.35 -1.58
C TYR A 411 -13.39 -17.53 -2.98
N THR A 412 -13.94 -18.45 -3.75
CA THR A 412 -13.65 -18.61 -5.18
C THR A 412 -14.94 -18.41 -5.97
N ILE A 413 -14.87 -17.64 -7.04
CA ILE A 413 -15.99 -17.43 -7.94
C ILE A 413 -16.11 -18.64 -8.86
N GLU A 414 -17.21 -19.38 -8.74
CA GLU A 414 -17.55 -20.52 -9.59
C GLU A 414 -18.41 -20.09 -10.80
N GLU A 415 -19.34 -19.14 -10.60
CA GLU A 415 -20.11 -18.50 -11.68
C GLU A 415 -20.22 -16.98 -11.39
N VAL A 416 -19.95 -16.17 -12.42
CA VAL A 416 -20.13 -14.71 -12.36
C VAL A 416 -21.59 -14.34 -12.55
N PRO A 417 -22.04 -13.17 -12.05
CA PRO A 417 -23.39 -12.67 -12.28
C PRO A 417 -23.62 -12.39 -13.77
N THR A 418 -24.85 -12.55 -14.24
CA THR A 418 -25.24 -12.30 -15.65
C THR A 418 -25.78 -10.90 -15.88
N ASN A 419 -26.37 -10.30 -14.84
CA ASN A 419 -26.99 -8.96 -14.88
C ASN A 419 -26.14 -7.92 -14.16
N GLY A 420 -24.83 -8.19 -13.94
CA GLY A 420 -23.96 -7.27 -13.23
C GLY A 420 -22.50 -7.71 -13.23
N TRP A 421 -21.73 -7.08 -12.41
CA TRP A 421 -20.31 -7.37 -12.18
C TRP A 421 -20.03 -7.41 -10.67
N LEU A 422 -19.20 -8.35 -10.27
CA LEU A 422 -18.58 -8.36 -8.95
C LEU A 422 -17.20 -7.70 -9.06
N ILE A 423 -16.89 -6.78 -8.16
CA ILE A 423 -15.68 -5.94 -8.24
C ILE A 423 -15.00 -5.90 -6.86
N THR A 424 -13.68 -5.97 -6.85
CA THR A 424 -12.84 -5.62 -5.69
C THR A 424 -11.84 -4.54 -6.12
N GLY A 425 -11.73 -3.47 -5.35
CA GLY A 425 -10.90 -2.32 -5.74
C GLY A 425 -11.28 -1.78 -7.13
N ALA A 426 -10.37 -1.89 -8.10
CA ALA A 426 -10.61 -1.50 -9.50
C ALA A 426 -10.83 -2.70 -10.44
N GLN A 427 -10.81 -3.93 -9.93
CA GLN A 427 -10.81 -5.15 -10.75
C GLN A 427 -12.19 -5.79 -10.78
N THR A 428 -12.68 -6.04 -12.00
CA THR A 428 -13.85 -6.90 -12.21
C THR A 428 -13.44 -8.36 -12.06
N LEU A 429 -14.09 -9.06 -11.15
CA LEU A 429 -13.81 -10.44 -10.82
C LEU A 429 -14.40 -11.39 -11.88
N GLN A 430 -13.66 -12.45 -12.20
CA GLN A 430 -14.01 -13.49 -13.17
C GLN A 430 -14.11 -14.85 -12.48
N VAL A 431 -14.58 -15.86 -13.19
CA VAL A 431 -14.57 -17.26 -12.72
C VAL A 431 -13.14 -17.66 -12.37
N GLY A 432 -12.95 -18.23 -11.18
CA GLY A 432 -11.67 -18.61 -10.62
C GLY A 432 -10.95 -17.53 -9.81
N ASP A 433 -11.40 -16.27 -9.92
CA ASP A 433 -10.87 -15.20 -9.06
C ASP A 433 -11.31 -15.40 -7.61
N LYS A 434 -10.53 -14.83 -6.70
CA LYS A 434 -10.67 -15.04 -5.26
C LYS A 434 -10.76 -13.71 -4.52
N PHE A 435 -11.44 -13.74 -3.39
CA PHE A 435 -11.47 -12.70 -2.37
C PHE A 435 -11.68 -13.33 -1.01
N THR A 436 -11.51 -12.57 0.08
CA THR A 436 -11.58 -13.10 1.44
C THR A 436 -12.84 -12.61 2.16
N GLN A 437 -13.18 -13.26 3.29
CA GLN A 437 -14.19 -12.71 4.20
C GLN A 437 -13.79 -11.31 4.68
N GLN A 438 -12.50 -11.07 4.89
CA GLN A 438 -11.99 -9.76 5.25
C GLN A 438 -12.30 -8.70 4.19
N ASP A 439 -12.27 -9.03 2.89
CA ASP A 439 -12.68 -8.11 1.83
C ASP A 439 -14.15 -7.72 1.97
N ILE A 440 -15.02 -8.65 2.37
CA ILE A 440 -16.43 -8.37 2.66
C ILE A 440 -16.56 -7.50 3.90
N ASP A 441 -15.90 -7.86 4.99
CA ASP A 441 -15.96 -7.15 6.29
C ASP A 441 -15.46 -5.70 6.16
N LEU A 442 -14.49 -5.48 5.30
CA LEU A 442 -13.93 -4.16 5.00
C LEU A 442 -14.65 -3.42 3.85
N MET A 443 -15.79 -3.95 3.37
CA MET A 443 -16.59 -3.35 2.29
C MET A 443 -15.80 -3.18 0.96
N ASN A 444 -14.85 -4.06 0.68
CA ASN A 444 -14.05 -4.07 -0.56
C ASN A 444 -14.75 -4.80 -1.72
N VAL A 445 -15.81 -5.55 -1.45
CA VAL A 445 -16.57 -6.28 -2.47
C VAL A 445 -17.81 -5.51 -2.88
N LEU A 446 -17.96 -5.26 -4.17
CA LEU A 446 -19.09 -4.54 -4.76
C LEU A 446 -19.79 -5.41 -5.79
N TYR A 447 -21.12 -5.35 -5.81
CA TYR A 447 -21.92 -5.75 -6.95
C TYR A 447 -22.41 -4.51 -7.69
N ILE A 448 -22.27 -4.45 -9.01
CA ILE A 448 -22.78 -3.37 -9.85
C ILE A 448 -23.78 -3.98 -10.85
N ASN A 449 -25.05 -3.57 -10.79
CA ASN A 449 -26.05 -4.01 -11.75
C ASN A 449 -25.84 -3.33 -13.11
N ASN A 450 -26.01 -4.07 -14.20
CA ASN A 450 -25.84 -3.57 -15.57
C ASN A 450 -27.10 -2.85 -16.15
N GLY A 451 -28.12 -2.64 -15.35
CA GLY A 451 -29.40 -2.03 -15.75
C GLY A 451 -30.47 -3.04 -16.19
N ASN A 452 -30.16 -4.33 -16.17
CA ASN A 452 -31.05 -5.41 -16.64
C ASN A 452 -31.43 -6.36 -15.51
N GLY A 453 -32.41 -7.19 -15.81
CA GLY A 453 -32.86 -8.28 -14.94
C GLY A 453 -33.85 -7.81 -13.85
N THR A 454 -34.32 -8.77 -13.09
CA THR A 454 -35.09 -8.62 -11.84
C THR A 454 -34.47 -9.43 -10.71
N GLU A 455 -33.54 -10.30 -11.07
CA GLU A 455 -32.76 -11.15 -10.17
C GLU A 455 -31.42 -11.46 -10.84
N ASP A 456 -30.40 -11.66 -10.04
CA ASP A 456 -29.11 -12.17 -10.45
C ASP A 456 -28.59 -13.16 -9.41
N ARG A 457 -27.63 -13.99 -9.79
CA ARG A 457 -27.02 -14.95 -8.92
C ARG A 457 -25.53 -15.06 -9.16
N LEU A 458 -24.80 -15.36 -8.11
CA LEU A 458 -23.41 -15.72 -8.14
C LEU A 458 -23.25 -17.09 -7.50
N LEU A 459 -22.38 -17.92 -8.03
CA LEU A 459 -22.01 -19.18 -7.39
C LEU A 459 -20.62 -19.02 -6.80
N LEU A 460 -20.48 -19.28 -5.51
CA LEU A 460 -19.24 -19.16 -4.74
C LEU A 460 -18.94 -20.48 -4.05
N SER A 461 -17.69 -20.86 -3.95
CA SER A 461 -17.19 -21.82 -2.97
C SER A 461 -16.31 -21.10 -1.96
N ALA A 462 -16.06 -21.72 -0.82
CA ALA A 462 -15.16 -21.14 0.18
C ALA A 462 -14.25 -22.21 0.78
N LYS A 463 -13.03 -21.79 1.10
CA LYS A 463 -12.00 -22.63 1.69
C LYS A 463 -11.18 -21.86 2.70
N ASP A 464 -10.74 -22.48 3.77
CA ASP A 464 -9.73 -21.91 4.64
C ASP A 464 -8.32 -22.42 4.28
N ARG A 465 -7.30 -21.83 4.93
CA ARG A 465 -5.90 -22.21 4.71
C ARG A 465 -5.52 -23.57 5.28
N VAL A 466 -6.36 -24.17 6.14
CA VAL A 466 -6.12 -25.48 6.75
C VAL A 466 -6.92 -26.61 6.08
N GLY A 467 -7.67 -26.29 5.01
CA GLY A 467 -8.32 -27.27 4.15
C GLY A 467 -9.78 -27.55 4.48
N SER A 468 -10.43 -26.78 5.37
CA SER A 468 -11.89 -26.84 5.51
C SER A 468 -12.55 -26.19 4.32
N GLU A 469 -13.65 -26.76 3.84
CA GLU A 469 -14.33 -26.31 2.62
C GLU A 469 -15.82 -26.13 2.86
N ILE A 470 -16.41 -25.18 2.16
CA ILE A 470 -17.85 -25.07 1.93
C ILE A 470 -18.12 -25.31 0.45
N ASN A 471 -18.97 -26.30 0.16
CA ASN A 471 -19.40 -26.61 -1.20
C ASN A 471 -20.01 -25.38 -1.86
N PRO A 472 -20.00 -25.30 -3.21
CA PRO A 472 -20.58 -24.18 -3.92
C PRO A 472 -22.01 -23.85 -3.48
N PHE A 473 -22.25 -22.57 -3.21
CA PHE A 473 -23.53 -22.01 -2.79
C PHE A 473 -23.85 -20.73 -3.59
N GLU A 474 -25.15 -20.45 -3.72
CA GLU A 474 -25.61 -19.29 -4.46
C GLU A 474 -25.75 -18.06 -3.53
N VAL A 475 -25.37 -16.88 -4.00
CA VAL A 475 -25.73 -15.59 -3.42
C VAL A 475 -26.68 -14.90 -4.41
N ILE A 476 -27.84 -14.48 -3.90
CA ILE A 476 -28.92 -13.94 -4.72
C ILE A 476 -28.97 -12.41 -4.60
N ALA A 477 -29.02 -11.74 -5.76
CA ALA A 477 -29.29 -10.32 -5.87
C ALA A 477 -30.72 -10.08 -6.40
N THR A 478 -31.55 -9.42 -5.65
CA THR A 478 -32.86 -8.92 -6.12
C THR A 478 -32.65 -7.57 -6.79
N ILE A 479 -33.12 -7.39 -8.04
CA ILE A 479 -32.97 -6.17 -8.84
C ILE A 479 -34.33 -5.47 -8.93
N GLU A 480 -34.39 -4.23 -8.39
CA GLU A 480 -35.60 -3.41 -8.25
C GLU A 480 -35.69 -2.28 -9.31
#